data_de4a49420e670addce60dcfc3126a09a
#
_entry.id   de4a49420e670addce60dcfc3126a09a
#
_cell.length_a   1.000
_cell.length_b   1.000
_cell.length_c   1.000
_cell.angle_alpha   90.00
_cell.angle_beta   90.00
_cell.angle_gamma   90.00
#
_symmetry.space_group_name_H-M   'P 1'
#
loop_
_entity.id
_entity.type
_entity.pdbx_description
1 polymer ?
#
loop_
_entity_poly.entity_id
_entity_poly.type
_entity_poly.pdbx_seq_one_letter_code
_entity_poly.pdbx_strand_id
1 'polypeptide(L)'
;MFNAIEVKDLTKYYADFLAVDHVSFEVKQGEIFGFLGPNGAGKTTTTKMLTGQTKPSSGTLTVAGMDMLRQPVEAKKSIGVVPENSNVYDEMSAWNNLIFAAQLYRVPKNEREKKAKELLELFGIYERRSDRAGVFSKGMKRRLTIAAALVHSPRILFLDEPTSGLDVQSSRMIRKLVKDLNETGVTVFLTTHYIEEADQLCQRVAMINKGKIVALDGPQKLKASIEKHQIIEVSFDQTKNLESKLTSLRDIEKVAQFGDKFKLHFKGFSEV
;
A
#
# COMPACT_ATOMS: atom_id res chain seq x y z
N MET A 1 18.53 -12.96 5.60
CA MET A 1 17.44 -12.06 6.05
C MET A 1 16.17 -12.87 6.03
N PHE A 2 15.39 -12.84 7.11
CA PHE A 2 14.10 -13.54 7.14
C PHE A 2 13.03 -12.68 6.50
N ASN A 3 12.08 -13.32 5.80
CA ASN A 3 10.93 -12.63 5.24
C ASN A 3 9.91 -12.30 6.35
N ALA A 4 9.41 -11.08 6.35
CA ALA A 4 8.32 -10.67 7.23
C ALA A 4 6.97 -11.21 6.75
N ILE A 5 6.80 -11.29 5.42
CA ILE A 5 5.61 -11.83 4.76
C ILE A 5 6.07 -12.73 3.62
N GLU A 6 5.47 -13.92 3.49
CA GLU A 6 5.64 -14.82 2.36
C GLU A 6 4.28 -15.26 1.84
N VAL A 7 4.09 -15.14 0.55
CA VAL A 7 2.84 -15.48 -0.15
C VAL A 7 3.17 -16.36 -1.35
N LYS A 8 2.51 -17.52 -1.46
CA LYS A 8 2.70 -18.46 -2.57
C LYS A 8 1.35 -18.89 -3.14
N ASP A 9 1.16 -18.62 -4.42
CA ASP A 9 -0.01 -19.00 -5.23
C ASP A 9 -1.36 -18.64 -4.57
N LEU A 10 -1.38 -17.48 -3.89
CA LEU A 10 -2.53 -17.04 -3.12
C LEU A 10 -3.70 -16.73 -4.04
N THR A 11 -4.81 -17.41 -3.84
CA THR A 11 -6.00 -17.27 -4.68
C THR A 11 -7.24 -17.03 -3.82
N LYS A 12 -8.13 -16.16 -4.29
CA LYS A 12 -9.40 -15.89 -3.63
C LYS A 12 -10.56 -15.79 -4.60
N TYR A 13 -11.52 -16.65 -4.39
CA TYR A 13 -12.86 -16.59 -5.02
C TYR A 13 -13.89 -16.02 -4.05
N TYR A 14 -14.81 -15.24 -4.57
CA TYR A 14 -16.09 -14.88 -3.94
C TYR A 14 -17.20 -15.37 -4.86
N ALA A 15 -17.84 -16.47 -4.50
CA ALA A 15 -18.65 -17.25 -5.42
C ALA A 15 -17.87 -17.53 -6.72
N ASP A 16 -18.37 -17.10 -7.87
CA ASP A 16 -17.72 -17.29 -9.17
C ASP A 16 -16.73 -16.18 -9.55
N PHE A 17 -16.61 -15.14 -8.71
CA PHE A 17 -15.71 -14.00 -8.97
C PHE A 17 -14.31 -14.28 -8.44
N LEU A 18 -13.33 -14.34 -9.34
CA LEU A 18 -11.90 -14.49 -9.01
C LEU A 18 -11.30 -13.13 -8.67
N ALA A 19 -11.18 -12.84 -7.37
CA ALA A 19 -10.71 -11.56 -6.85
C ALA A 19 -9.18 -11.46 -6.75
N VAL A 20 -8.50 -12.60 -6.49
CA VAL A 20 -7.03 -12.70 -6.44
C VAL A 20 -6.64 -14.02 -7.10
N ASP A 21 -5.71 -13.98 -8.05
CA ASP A 21 -5.37 -15.07 -8.95
C ASP A 21 -3.88 -15.42 -8.87
N HIS A 22 -3.55 -16.48 -8.13
CA HIS A 22 -2.21 -17.07 -7.99
C HIS A 22 -1.11 -16.05 -7.67
N VAL A 23 -1.37 -15.13 -6.73
CA VAL A 23 -0.44 -14.09 -6.35
C VAL A 23 0.68 -14.68 -5.48
N SER A 24 1.94 -14.40 -5.86
CA SER A 24 3.13 -14.83 -5.11
C SER A 24 4.10 -13.65 -4.95
N PHE A 25 4.51 -13.38 -3.72
CA PHE A 25 5.53 -12.36 -3.39
C PHE A 25 6.07 -12.56 -1.97
N GLU A 26 7.15 -11.86 -1.68
CA GLU A 26 7.75 -11.79 -0.35
C GLU A 26 8.02 -10.34 0.06
N VAL A 27 7.95 -10.07 1.36
CA VAL A 27 8.33 -8.78 1.97
C VAL A 27 9.44 -9.04 2.98
N LYS A 28 10.54 -8.32 2.86
CA LYS A 28 11.68 -8.45 3.76
C LYS A 28 11.43 -7.74 5.09
N GLN A 29 12.08 -8.18 6.15
CA GLN A 29 12.04 -7.48 7.42
C GLN A 29 12.62 -6.07 7.29
N GLY A 30 11.93 -5.05 7.86
CA GLY A 30 12.34 -3.65 7.78
C GLY A 30 12.12 -3.01 6.40
N GLU A 31 11.39 -3.66 5.50
CA GLU A 31 11.05 -3.11 4.18
C GLU A 31 9.75 -2.31 4.24
N ILE A 32 9.68 -1.20 3.49
CA ILE A 32 8.41 -0.59 3.09
C ILE A 32 8.05 -1.17 1.73
N PHE A 33 7.05 -2.04 1.70
CA PHE A 33 6.59 -2.72 0.50
C PHE A 33 5.25 -2.15 0.05
N GLY A 34 5.19 -1.70 -1.20
CA GLY A 34 4.00 -1.15 -1.82
C GLY A 34 3.20 -2.20 -2.60
N PHE A 35 1.88 -2.16 -2.46
CA PHE A 35 0.97 -2.98 -3.25
C PHE A 35 0.08 -2.04 -4.07
N LEU A 36 0.51 -1.74 -5.30
CA LEU A 36 -0.02 -0.69 -6.17
C LEU A 36 -0.99 -1.26 -7.19
N GLY A 37 -2.12 -0.61 -7.39
CA GLY A 37 -3.06 -0.98 -8.45
C GLY A 37 -4.35 -0.17 -8.40
N PRO A 38 -5.16 -0.21 -9.47
CA PRO A 38 -6.43 0.50 -9.53
C PRO A 38 -7.45 -0.06 -8.53
N ASN A 39 -8.56 0.66 -8.36
CA ASN A 39 -9.66 0.16 -7.55
C ASN A 39 -10.23 -1.13 -8.16
N GLY A 40 -10.55 -2.11 -7.30
CA GLY A 40 -11.01 -3.43 -7.74
C GLY A 40 -9.90 -4.38 -8.22
N ALA A 41 -8.62 -3.98 -8.19
CA ALA A 41 -7.51 -4.84 -8.63
C ALA A 41 -7.22 -6.04 -7.71
N GLY A 42 -7.79 -6.08 -6.49
CA GLY A 42 -7.55 -7.15 -5.51
C GLY A 42 -6.73 -6.72 -4.28
N LYS A 43 -6.33 -5.45 -4.16
CA LYS A 43 -5.49 -4.91 -3.06
C LYS A 43 -6.09 -5.21 -1.69
N THR A 44 -7.28 -4.72 -1.42
CA THR A 44 -7.96 -4.90 -0.12
C THR A 44 -8.27 -6.37 0.17
N THR A 45 -8.59 -7.18 -0.84
CA THR A 45 -8.78 -8.62 -0.68
C THR A 45 -7.49 -9.31 -0.23
N THR A 46 -6.37 -8.97 -0.87
CA THR A 46 -5.04 -9.49 -0.49
C THR A 46 -4.70 -9.07 0.95
N THR A 47 -4.85 -7.79 1.29
CA THR A 47 -4.62 -7.28 2.66
C THR A 47 -5.49 -8.00 3.69
N LYS A 48 -6.78 -8.24 3.40
CA LYS A 48 -7.67 -8.99 4.30
C LYS A 48 -7.20 -10.44 4.51
N MET A 49 -6.63 -11.09 3.51
CA MET A 49 -6.05 -12.42 3.67
C MET A 49 -4.77 -12.36 4.54
N LEU A 50 -3.86 -11.42 4.26
CA LEU A 50 -2.62 -11.23 5.02
C LEU A 50 -2.85 -10.90 6.48
N THR A 51 -3.93 -10.20 6.80
CA THR A 51 -4.31 -9.83 8.17
C THR A 51 -5.25 -10.83 8.84
N GLY A 52 -5.55 -11.94 8.16
CA GLY A 52 -6.41 -13.02 8.68
C GLY A 52 -7.86 -12.59 8.90
N GLN A 53 -8.36 -11.60 8.14
CA GLN A 53 -9.76 -11.18 8.13
C GLN A 53 -10.60 -12.04 7.17
N THR A 54 -9.98 -12.62 6.15
CA THR A 54 -10.61 -13.59 5.25
C THR A 54 -9.65 -14.73 4.94
N LYS A 55 -10.19 -15.93 4.72
CA LYS A 55 -9.39 -17.09 4.32
C LYS A 55 -9.18 -17.09 2.80
N PRO A 56 -7.99 -17.43 2.30
CA PRO A 56 -7.78 -17.70 0.88
C PRO A 56 -8.60 -18.93 0.44
N SER A 57 -8.87 -19.03 -0.85
CA SER A 57 -9.45 -20.22 -1.46
C SER A 57 -8.38 -21.30 -1.70
N SER A 58 -7.15 -20.87 -2.03
CA SER A 58 -5.96 -21.73 -2.15
C SER A 58 -4.68 -20.92 -1.96
N GLY A 59 -3.54 -21.61 -1.94
CA GLY A 59 -2.23 -21.02 -1.70
C GLY A 59 -1.86 -20.98 -0.22
N THR A 60 -0.67 -20.46 0.07
CA THR A 60 -0.13 -20.35 1.44
C THR A 60 0.31 -18.93 1.74
N LEU A 61 0.19 -18.54 3.00
CA LEU A 61 0.68 -17.26 3.46
C LEU A 61 1.24 -17.34 4.87
N THR A 62 2.42 -16.75 5.03
CA THR A 62 3.14 -16.68 6.31
C THR A 62 3.35 -15.20 6.64
N VAL A 63 3.05 -14.80 7.87
CA VAL A 63 3.21 -13.42 8.37
C VAL A 63 3.96 -13.49 9.70
N ALA A 64 5.03 -12.73 9.84
CA ALA A 64 5.94 -12.75 10.99
C ALA A 64 6.48 -14.17 11.32
N GLY A 65 6.70 -15.01 10.31
CA GLY A 65 7.14 -16.39 10.45
C GLY A 65 6.04 -17.38 10.83
N MET A 66 4.78 -16.97 10.92
CA MET A 66 3.65 -17.78 11.33
C MET A 66 2.68 -18.01 10.17
N ASP A 67 2.24 -19.26 9.99
CA ASP A 67 1.17 -19.59 9.05
C ASP A 67 -0.15 -18.93 9.50
N MET A 68 -0.65 -17.99 8.71
CA MET A 68 -1.85 -17.22 9.05
C MET A 68 -3.12 -18.09 9.15
N LEU A 69 -3.14 -19.26 8.51
CA LEU A 69 -4.28 -20.17 8.54
C LEU A 69 -4.26 -21.08 9.78
N ARG A 70 -3.06 -21.48 10.21
CA ARG A 70 -2.87 -22.40 11.33
C ARG A 70 -2.69 -21.68 12.68
N GLN A 71 -2.04 -20.51 12.66
CA GLN A 71 -1.66 -19.74 13.83
C GLN A 71 -2.13 -18.27 13.78
N PRO A 72 -3.42 -18.00 13.42
CA PRO A 72 -3.89 -16.63 13.16
C PRO A 72 -3.80 -15.73 14.40
N VAL A 73 -4.01 -16.26 15.58
CA VAL A 73 -3.98 -15.49 16.84
C VAL A 73 -2.57 -14.98 17.12
N GLU A 74 -1.58 -15.86 16.99
CA GLU A 74 -0.18 -15.50 17.24
C GLU A 74 0.35 -14.53 16.17
N ALA A 75 0.03 -14.79 14.89
CA ALA A 75 0.40 -13.88 13.81
C ALA A 75 -0.19 -12.46 14.02
N LYS A 76 -1.45 -12.37 14.46
CA LYS A 76 -2.13 -11.08 14.73
C LYS A 76 -1.49 -10.27 15.87
N LYS A 77 -0.82 -10.90 16.83
CA LYS A 77 -0.06 -10.20 17.87
C LYS A 77 1.13 -9.42 17.32
N SER A 78 1.65 -9.83 16.17
CA SER A 78 2.83 -9.22 15.53
C SER A 78 2.48 -8.16 14.48
N ILE A 79 1.19 -7.91 14.21
CA ILE A 79 0.75 -6.99 13.17
C ILE A 79 -0.13 -5.86 13.72
N GLY A 80 0.06 -4.67 13.17
CA GLY A 80 -0.88 -3.54 13.28
C GLY A 80 -1.62 -3.35 11.97
N VAL A 81 -2.90 -3.05 12.01
CA VAL A 81 -3.73 -2.87 10.81
C VAL A 81 -4.43 -1.52 10.85
N VAL A 82 -4.21 -0.73 9.81
CA VAL A 82 -4.82 0.58 9.60
C VAL A 82 -5.69 0.49 8.35
N PRO A 83 -7.01 0.39 8.49
CA PRO A 83 -7.91 0.33 7.35
C PRO A 83 -7.99 1.68 6.62
N GLU A 84 -8.49 1.70 5.39
CA GLU A 84 -8.72 2.92 4.61
C GLU A 84 -9.59 3.94 5.37
N ASN A 85 -10.72 3.49 5.92
CA ASN A 85 -11.54 4.32 6.79
C ASN A 85 -11.05 4.26 8.22
N SER A 86 -10.96 5.41 8.86
CA SER A 86 -10.58 5.49 10.27
C SER A 86 -11.59 4.73 11.15
N ASN A 87 -11.07 3.89 12.03
CA ASN A 87 -11.85 3.05 12.95
C ASN A 87 -11.74 3.51 14.40
N VAL A 88 -11.46 4.80 14.62
CA VAL A 88 -11.46 5.41 15.95
C VAL A 88 -12.89 5.62 16.45
N TYR A 89 -13.07 5.54 17.76
CA TYR A 89 -14.36 5.79 18.42
C TYR A 89 -14.54 7.28 18.59
N ASP A 90 -15.42 7.88 17.81
CA ASP A 90 -15.66 9.32 17.76
C ASP A 90 -16.14 9.92 19.10
N GLU A 91 -16.85 9.14 19.91
CA GLU A 91 -17.34 9.53 21.24
C GLU A 91 -16.27 9.50 22.32
N MET A 92 -15.17 8.80 22.09
CA MET A 92 -14.04 8.73 23.02
C MET A 92 -13.03 9.83 22.75
N SER A 93 -12.31 10.24 23.80
CA SER A 93 -11.13 11.09 23.64
C SER A 93 -10.01 10.35 22.89
N ALA A 94 -9.05 11.10 22.33
CA ALA A 94 -7.88 10.49 21.69
C ALA A 94 -7.12 9.60 22.68
N TRP A 95 -6.98 10.02 23.92
CA TRP A 95 -6.40 9.24 25.01
C TRP A 95 -7.14 7.92 25.22
N ASN A 96 -8.46 7.98 25.40
CA ASN A 96 -9.27 6.80 25.67
C ASN A 96 -9.29 5.82 24.48
N ASN A 97 -9.23 6.32 23.24
CA ASN A 97 -9.06 5.47 22.05
C ASN A 97 -7.78 4.62 22.16
N LEU A 98 -6.64 5.21 22.55
CA LEU A 98 -5.38 4.47 22.70
C LEU A 98 -5.40 3.53 23.89
N ILE A 99 -5.93 3.95 25.04
CA ILE A 99 -6.07 3.07 26.21
C ILE A 99 -6.95 1.86 25.88
N PHE A 100 -8.06 2.08 25.19
CA PHE A 100 -8.95 1.01 24.75
C PHE A 100 -8.26 0.05 23.78
N ALA A 101 -7.56 0.57 22.77
CA ALA A 101 -6.76 -0.25 21.87
C ALA A 101 -5.70 -1.07 22.63
N ALA A 102 -4.99 -0.45 23.58
CA ALA A 102 -4.01 -1.13 24.43
C ALA A 102 -4.64 -2.26 25.27
N GLN A 103 -5.88 -2.10 25.71
CA GLN A 103 -6.62 -3.15 26.40
C GLN A 103 -6.95 -4.33 25.49
N LEU A 104 -7.44 -4.04 24.29
CA LEU A 104 -7.78 -5.07 23.29
C LEU A 104 -6.57 -5.91 22.90
N TYR A 105 -5.41 -5.27 22.72
CA TYR A 105 -4.14 -5.95 22.42
C TYR A 105 -3.42 -6.51 23.64
N ARG A 106 -4.07 -6.47 24.83
CA ARG A 106 -3.55 -7.01 26.10
C ARG A 106 -2.21 -6.43 26.53
N VAL A 107 -1.97 -5.15 26.20
CA VAL A 107 -0.81 -4.41 26.75
C VAL A 107 -0.92 -4.38 28.29
N PRO A 108 0.17 -4.66 29.03
CA PRO A 108 0.15 -4.64 30.49
C PRO A 108 -0.35 -3.30 31.05
N LYS A 109 -1.19 -3.36 32.10
CA LYS A 109 -1.88 -2.17 32.65
C LYS A 109 -0.92 -1.02 33.00
N ASN A 110 0.24 -1.36 33.56
CA ASN A 110 1.28 -0.41 33.94
C ASN A 110 2.01 0.26 32.76
N GLU A 111 1.84 -0.25 31.54
CA GLU A 111 2.51 0.28 30.33
C GLU A 111 1.57 1.11 29.47
N ARG A 112 0.24 0.94 29.62
CA ARG A 112 -0.76 1.54 28.70
C ARG A 112 -0.69 3.03 28.61
N GLU A 113 -0.64 3.73 29.77
CA GLU A 113 -0.58 5.18 29.83
C GLU A 113 0.72 5.73 29.24
N LYS A 114 1.85 5.08 29.55
CA LYS A 114 3.15 5.44 28.97
C LYS A 114 3.13 5.33 27.46
N LYS A 115 2.68 4.20 26.93
CA LYS A 115 2.58 3.99 25.47
C LYS A 115 1.59 4.94 24.81
N ALA A 116 0.44 5.19 25.42
CA ALA A 116 -0.52 6.16 24.89
C ALA A 116 0.07 7.56 24.81
N LYS A 117 0.79 8.00 25.85
CA LYS A 117 1.48 9.29 25.86
C LYS A 117 2.52 9.38 24.76
N GLU A 118 3.46 8.43 24.70
CA GLU A 118 4.53 8.37 23.70
C GLU A 118 3.97 8.41 22.26
N LEU A 119 2.94 7.64 21.97
CA LEU A 119 2.32 7.63 20.65
C LEU A 119 1.59 8.95 20.33
N LEU A 120 0.85 9.53 21.26
CA LEU A 120 0.18 10.81 21.02
C LEU A 120 1.19 11.95 20.80
N GLU A 121 2.34 11.92 21.50
CA GLU A 121 3.47 12.85 21.29
C GLU A 121 4.10 12.64 19.92
N LEU A 122 4.45 11.39 19.56
CA LEU A 122 5.03 11.03 18.26
C LEU A 122 4.14 11.47 17.10
N PHE A 123 2.82 11.31 17.23
CA PHE A 123 1.86 11.68 16.21
C PHE A 123 1.39 13.14 16.27
N GLY A 124 1.94 13.94 17.20
CA GLY A 124 1.65 15.38 17.33
C GLY A 124 0.19 15.70 17.64
N ILE A 125 -0.45 14.87 18.46
CA ILE A 125 -1.85 15.04 18.91
C ILE A 125 -2.00 15.00 20.44
N TYR A 126 -0.89 15.01 21.18
CA TYR A 126 -0.91 14.92 22.65
C TYR A 126 -1.62 16.09 23.32
N GLU A 127 -1.45 17.32 22.83
CA GLU A 127 -2.12 18.51 23.40
C GLU A 127 -3.65 18.44 23.29
N ARG A 128 -4.14 17.64 22.36
CA ARG A 128 -5.58 17.40 22.15
C ARG A 128 -6.03 16.03 22.65
N ARG A 129 -5.26 15.39 23.53
CA ARG A 129 -5.54 14.04 24.04
C ARG A 129 -6.88 13.88 24.75
N SER A 130 -7.40 14.95 25.36
CA SER A 130 -8.68 14.96 26.06
C SER A 130 -9.87 15.24 25.16
N ASP A 131 -9.63 15.72 23.92
CA ASP A 131 -10.69 16.04 22.98
C ASP A 131 -11.28 14.74 22.42
N ARG A 132 -12.60 14.76 22.16
CA ARG A 132 -13.27 13.65 21.47
C ARG A 132 -12.71 13.48 20.05
N ALA A 133 -12.48 12.24 19.61
CA ALA A 133 -11.99 11.98 18.28
C ALA A 133 -12.94 12.47 17.17
N GLY A 134 -14.23 12.58 17.46
CA GLY A 134 -15.25 13.10 16.56
C GLY A 134 -14.96 14.51 16.03
N VAL A 135 -14.31 15.38 16.83
CA VAL A 135 -13.98 16.76 16.43
C VAL A 135 -12.62 16.88 15.70
N PHE A 136 -11.93 15.76 15.48
CA PHE A 136 -10.64 15.75 14.77
C PHE A 136 -10.84 15.89 13.28
N SER A 137 -9.89 16.58 12.62
CA SER A 137 -9.79 16.56 11.16
C SER A 137 -9.52 15.14 10.65
N LYS A 138 -9.78 14.88 9.36
CA LYS A 138 -9.51 13.58 8.75
C LYS A 138 -8.04 13.15 8.94
N GLY A 139 -7.09 14.08 8.78
CA GLY A 139 -5.68 13.83 9.02
C GLY A 139 -5.34 13.53 10.48
N MET A 140 -6.01 14.18 11.45
CA MET A 140 -5.84 13.86 12.87
C MET A 140 -6.42 12.48 13.21
N LYS A 141 -7.62 12.15 12.70
CA LYS A 141 -8.20 10.81 12.85
C LYS A 141 -7.28 9.74 12.27
N ARG A 142 -6.69 9.98 11.11
CA ARG A 142 -5.72 9.06 10.49
C ARG A 142 -4.51 8.83 11.38
N ARG A 143 -3.92 9.89 11.93
CA ARG A 143 -2.80 9.79 12.87
C ARG A 143 -3.17 9.00 14.12
N LEU A 144 -4.34 9.26 14.68
CA LEU A 144 -4.85 8.51 15.85
C LEU A 144 -5.07 7.02 15.51
N THR A 145 -5.60 6.71 14.33
CA THR A 145 -5.78 5.32 13.85
C THR A 145 -4.44 4.58 13.74
N ILE A 146 -3.40 5.23 13.18
CA ILE A 146 -2.07 4.63 13.07
C ILE A 146 -1.47 4.46 14.48
N ALA A 147 -1.59 5.44 15.36
CA ALA A 147 -1.14 5.34 16.73
C ALA A 147 -1.80 4.17 17.48
N ALA A 148 -3.11 3.98 17.31
CA ALA A 148 -3.84 2.86 17.90
C ALA A 148 -3.35 1.49 17.37
N ALA A 149 -3.01 1.40 16.08
CA ALA A 149 -2.44 0.19 15.49
C ALA A 149 -1.01 -0.15 15.97
N LEU A 150 -0.30 0.82 16.55
CA LEU A 150 1.07 0.66 17.06
C LEU A 150 1.15 0.41 18.57
N VAL A 151 0.04 0.50 19.30
CA VAL A 151 0.04 0.49 20.77
C VAL A 151 0.65 -0.77 21.39
N HIS A 152 0.59 -1.90 20.69
CA HIS A 152 1.16 -3.19 21.11
C HIS A 152 2.54 -3.48 20.49
N SER A 153 3.17 -2.46 19.88
CA SER A 153 4.50 -2.56 19.26
C SER A 153 4.61 -3.67 18.21
N PRO A 154 3.77 -3.67 17.17
CA PRO A 154 3.79 -4.70 16.13
C PRO A 154 5.10 -4.68 15.35
N ARG A 155 5.50 -5.84 14.79
CA ARG A 155 6.66 -5.95 13.90
C ARG A 155 6.33 -5.53 12.46
N ILE A 156 5.06 -5.67 12.07
CA ILE A 156 4.57 -5.38 10.72
C ILE A 156 3.35 -4.46 10.81
N LEU A 157 3.35 -3.38 10.05
CA LEU A 157 2.24 -2.44 9.96
C LEU A 157 1.61 -2.54 8.57
N PHE A 158 0.34 -2.87 8.50
CA PHE A 158 -0.47 -2.85 7.29
C PHE A 158 -1.22 -1.52 7.21
N LEU A 159 -1.04 -0.80 6.09
CA LEU A 159 -1.66 0.48 5.81
C LEU A 159 -2.50 0.38 4.53
N ASP A 160 -3.82 0.42 4.66
CA ASP A 160 -4.71 0.44 3.49
C ASP A 160 -4.99 1.89 3.10
N GLU A 161 -4.49 2.31 1.92
CA GLU A 161 -4.62 3.65 1.34
C GLU A 161 -4.34 4.78 2.36
N PRO A 162 -3.11 4.87 2.94
CA PRO A 162 -2.84 5.68 4.13
C PRO A 162 -3.07 7.18 3.95
N THR A 163 -2.98 7.70 2.73
CA THR A 163 -3.14 9.14 2.45
C THR A 163 -4.42 9.48 1.67
N SER A 164 -5.27 8.47 1.41
CA SER A 164 -6.51 8.65 0.63
C SER A 164 -7.42 9.72 1.24
N GLY A 165 -7.79 10.71 0.40
CA GLY A 165 -8.70 11.80 0.77
C GLY A 165 -8.19 12.73 1.88
N LEU A 166 -6.89 12.78 2.12
CA LEU A 166 -6.23 13.76 2.96
C LEU A 166 -5.77 14.96 2.12
N ASP A 167 -5.65 16.12 2.75
CA ASP A 167 -4.97 17.26 2.15
C ASP A 167 -3.46 17.00 1.98
N VAL A 168 -2.80 17.86 1.17
CA VAL A 168 -1.39 17.71 0.83
C VAL A 168 -0.48 17.71 2.07
N GLN A 169 -0.79 18.60 3.05
CA GLN A 169 0.02 18.71 4.27
C GLN A 169 -0.10 17.48 5.15
N SER A 170 -1.34 17.02 5.38
CA SER A 170 -1.62 15.79 6.13
C SER A 170 -0.99 14.57 5.47
N SER A 171 -1.08 14.46 4.12
CA SER A 171 -0.46 13.37 3.36
C SER A 171 1.07 13.35 3.51
N ARG A 172 1.73 14.52 3.42
CA ARG A 172 3.18 14.64 3.65
C ARG A 172 3.57 14.21 5.07
N MET A 173 2.78 14.62 6.06
CA MET A 173 3.02 14.25 7.46
C MET A 173 2.90 12.74 7.67
N ILE A 174 1.86 12.09 7.12
CA ILE A 174 1.70 10.63 7.20
C ILE A 174 2.86 9.92 6.53
N ARG A 175 3.28 10.33 5.33
CA ARG A 175 4.43 9.72 4.65
C ARG A 175 5.72 9.84 5.47
N LYS A 176 5.95 11.00 6.09
CA LYS A 176 7.10 11.17 6.99
C LYS A 176 7.02 10.20 8.17
N LEU A 177 5.87 10.13 8.86
CA LEU A 177 5.66 9.21 9.98
C LEU A 177 5.89 7.74 9.60
N VAL A 178 5.46 7.33 8.40
CA VAL A 178 5.70 5.96 7.90
C VAL A 178 7.20 5.70 7.73
N LYS A 179 7.97 6.66 7.21
CA LYS A 179 9.43 6.54 7.09
C LYS A 179 10.09 6.46 8.46
N ASP A 180 9.75 7.40 9.35
CA ASP A 180 10.31 7.46 10.71
C ASP A 180 10.04 6.13 11.46
N LEU A 181 8.84 5.54 11.33
CA LEU A 181 8.51 4.23 11.88
C LEU A 181 9.33 3.09 11.26
N ASN A 182 9.54 3.12 9.95
CA ASN A 182 10.36 2.10 9.28
C ASN A 182 11.83 2.17 9.72
N GLU A 183 12.38 3.36 9.94
CA GLU A 183 13.72 3.55 10.47
C GLU A 183 13.92 2.94 11.87
N THR A 184 12.83 2.78 12.65
CA THR A 184 12.86 2.03 13.91
C THR A 184 12.84 0.52 13.75
N GLY A 185 12.80 0.00 12.51
CA GLY A 185 12.80 -1.43 12.17
C GLY A 185 11.41 -2.03 11.93
N VAL A 186 10.35 -1.23 11.95
CA VAL A 186 8.99 -1.70 11.62
C VAL A 186 8.90 -2.00 10.13
N THR A 187 8.47 -3.21 9.77
CA THR A 187 8.13 -3.55 8.37
C THR A 187 6.80 -2.92 8.01
N VAL A 188 6.68 -2.32 6.84
CA VAL A 188 5.43 -1.69 6.39
C VAL A 188 4.96 -2.35 5.10
N PHE A 189 3.71 -2.80 5.09
CA PHE A 189 2.99 -3.19 3.90
C PHE A 189 1.90 -2.15 3.63
N LEU A 190 2.01 -1.40 2.54
CA LEU A 190 1.00 -0.40 2.21
C LEU A 190 0.32 -0.69 0.88
N THR A 191 -0.99 -0.46 0.81
CA THR A 191 -1.71 -0.42 -0.45
C THR A 191 -1.89 1.01 -0.89
N THR A 192 -1.83 1.24 -2.18
CA THR A 192 -2.14 2.55 -2.77
C THR A 192 -2.51 2.43 -4.25
N HIS A 193 -3.20 3.42 -4.78
CA HIS A 193 -3.40 3.61 -6.21
C HIS A 193 -2.61 4.83 -6.73
N TYR A 194 -1.87 5.52 -5.86
CA TYR A 194 -1.03 6.67 -6.20
C TYR A 194 0.41 6.23 -6.44
N ILE A 195 0.88 6.38 -7.69
CA ILE A 195 2.25 6.04 -8.10
C ILE A 195 3.27 6.86 -7.31
N GLU A 196 2.99 8.16 -7.11
CA GLU A 196 3.89 9.05 -6.37
C GLU A 196 4.07 8.63 -4.90
N GLU A 197 3.04 8.08 -4.26
CA GLU A 197 3.15 7.58 -2.90
C GLU A 197 4.07 6.37 -2.83
N ALA A 198 3.87 5.42 -3.75
CA ALA A 198 4.70 4.23 -3.86
C ALA A 198 6.17 4.60 -4.16
N ASP A 199 6.40 5.56 -5.06
CA ASP A 199 7.74 6.05 -5.41
C ASP A 199 8.46 6.74 -4.25
N GLN A 200 7.73 7.50 -3.44
CA GLN A 200 8.32 8.24 -2.31
C GLN A 200 8.58 7.37 -1.08
N LEU A 201 7.84 6.28 -0.89
CA LEU A 201 7.89 5.49 0.34
C LEU A 201 8.54 4.12 0.16
N CYS A 202 8.27 3.43 -0.95
CA CYS A 202 8.52 2.00 -1.05
C CYS A 202 9.92 1.69 -1.59
N GLN A 203 10.58 0.69 -1.01
CA GLN A 203 11.79 0.10 -1.58
C GLN A 203 11.45 -0.84 -2.73
N ARG A 204 10.33 -1.58 -2.64
CA ARG A 204 9.80 -2.45 -3.70
C ARG A 204 8.29 -2.28 -3.79
N VAL A 205 7.78 -2.50 -5.00
CA VAL A 205 6.35 -2.38 -5.31
C VAL A 205 5.91 -3.59 -6.13
N ALA A 206 4.85 -4.25 -5.70
CA ALA A 206 4.10 -5.18 -6.53
C ALA A 206 2.93 -4.43 -7.18
N MET A 207 2.91 -4.39 -8.50
CA MET A 207 1.79 -3.84 -9.26
C MET A 207 0.76 -4.93 -9.52
N ILE A 208 -0.46 -4.73 -9.00
CA ILE A 208 -1.56 -5.69 -9.18
C ILE A 208 -2.61 -5.12 -10.14
N ASN A 209 -3.09 -5.95 -11.05
CA ASN A 209 -4.20 -5.65 -11.94
C ASN A 209 -5.06 -6.90 -12.15
N LYS A 210 -6.39 -6.77 -12.02
CA LYS A 210 -7.36 -7.87 -12.19
C LYS A 210 -6.96 -9.14 -11.41
N GLY A 211 -6.54 -8.96 -10.16
CA GLY A 211 -6.18 -10.05 -9.26
C GLY A 211 -4.77 -10.63 -9.47
N LYS A 212 -3.99 -10.19 -10.44
CA LYS A 212 -2.66 -10.72 -10.76
C LYS A 212 -1.56 -9.68 -10.53
N ILE A 213 -0.40 -10.11 -10.03
CA ILE A 213 0.81 -9.27 -10.04
C ILE A 213 1.32 -9.21 -11.49
N VAL A 214 1.39 -7.98 -12.03
CA VAL A 214 1.87 -7.72 -13.39
C VAL A 214 3.34 -7.27 -13.42
N ALA A 215 3.84 -6.71 -12.32
CA ALA A 215 5.24 -6.34 -12.16
C ALA A 215 5.60 -6.28 -10.66
N LEU A 216 6.86 -6.58 -10.33
CA LEU A 216 7.39 -6.49 -8.98
C LEU A 216 8.87 -6.10 -9.03
N ASP A 217 9.20 -4.88 -8.64
CA ASP A 217 10.58 -4.40 -8.50
C ASP A 217 10.60 -3.07 -7.69
N GLY A 218 11.76 -2.46 -7.57
CA GLY A 218 11.88 -1.09 -7.05
C GLY A 218 11.20 -0.07 -7.97
N PRO A 219 10.62 1.03 -7.42
CA PRO A 219 9.88 2.02 -8.21
C PRO A 219 10.65 2.56 -9.41
N GLN A 220 11.93 2.83 -9.24
CA GLN A 220 12.80 3.37 -10.30
C GLN A 220 12.97 2.39 -11.47
N LYS A 221 13.13 1.09 -11.18
CA LYS A 221 13.22 0.07 -12.21
C LYS A 221 11.90 -0.12 -12.95
N LEU A 222 10.77 -0.05 -12.21
CA LEU A 222 9.44 -0.11 -12.82
C LEU A 222 9.20 1.05 -13.77
N LYS A 223 9.62 2.28 -13.39
CA LYS A 223 9.56 3.46 -14.26
C LYS A 223 10.41 3.27 -15.52
N ALA A 224 11.67 2.87 -15.36
CA ALA A 224 12.56 2.63 -16.49
C ALA A 224 12.05 1.55 -17.45
N SER A 225 11.31 0.55 -16.96
CA SER A 225 10.69 -0.47 -17.83
C SER A 225 9.54 0.10 -18.67
N ILE A 226 8.84 1.11 -18.17
CA ILE A 226 7.76 1.80 -18.88
C ILE A 226 8.35 2.80 -19.88
N GLU A 227 9.42 3.50 -19.51
CA GLU A 227 10.10 4.48 -20.37
C GLU A 227 10.70 3.85 -21.63
N LYS A 228 11.01 2.54 -21.62
CA LYS A 228 11.40 1.79 -22.81
C LYS A 228 10.30 1.70 -23.89
N HIS A 229 9.07 2.03 -23.55
CA HIS A 229 7.93 2.05 -24.47
C HIS A 229 7.38 3.47 -24.56
N GLN A 230 8.14 4.38 -25.17
CA GLN A 230 7.66 5.74 -25.39
C GLN A 230 6.53 5.74 -26.42
N ILE A 231 5.40 6.33 -26.05
CA ILE A 231 4.28 6.56 -26.95
C ILE A 231 4.15 8.07 -27.14
N ILE A 232 4.33 8.52 -28.38
CA ILE A 232 4.09 9.92 -28.74
C ILE A 232 2.77 10.00 -29.50
N GLU A 233 1.88 10.86 -29.04
CA GLU A 233 0.66 11.21 -29.77
C GLU A 233 0.92 12.46 -30.60
N VAL A 234 0.76 12.36 -31.92
CA VAL A 234 0.98 13.44 -32.86
C VAL A 234 -0.27 13.66 -33.70
N SER A 235 -0.58 14.94 -33.99
CA SER A 235 -1.62 15.33 -34.91
C SER A 235 -0.97 15.96 -36.12
N PHE A 236 -1.51 15.69 -37.32
CA PHE A 236 -1.03 16.25 -38.58
C PHE A 236 -2.18 16.92 -39.30
N ASP A 237 -1.91 18.06 -39.92
CA ASP A 237 -2.90 18.81 -40.72
C ASP A 237 -3.30 18.05 -42.00
N GLN A 238 -2.46 17.13 -42.48
CA GLN A 238 -2.73 16.28 -43.66
C GLN A 238 -2.43 14.83 -43.32
N THR A 239 -3.42 13.95 -43.45
CA THR A 239 -3.32 12.54 -43.06
C THR A 239 -3.09 11.56 -44.22
N LYS A 240 -3.11 12.00 -45.49
CA LYS A 240 -2.96 11.10 -46.64
C LYS A 240 -1.53 10.50 -46.69
N ASN A 241 -1.45 9.18 -46.68
CA ASN A 241 -0.22 8.37 -46.77
C ASN A 241 0.80 8.54 -45.60
N LEU A 242 0.37 9.07 -44.46
CA LEU A 242 1.27 9.25 -43.30
C LEU A 242 1.57 7.96 -42.56
N GLU A 243 0.60 7.07 -42.43
CA GLU A 243 0.79 5.80 -41.69
C GLU A 243 1.95 4.95 -42.26
N SER A 244 2.02 4.80 -43.57
CA SER A 244 3.10 4.09 -44.25
C SER A 244 4.46 4.76 -44.08
N LYS A 245 4.50 6.10 -44.12
CA LYS A 245 5.74 6.88 -43.90
C LYS A 245 6.20 6.78 -42.43
N LEU A 246 5.28 6.88 -41.48
CA LEU A 246 5.59 6.78 -40.04
C LEU A 246 6.06 5.36 -39.68
N THR A 247 5.44 4.32 -40.24
CA THR A 247 5.84 2.93 -40.03
C THR A 247 7.22 2.62 -40.62
N SER A 248 7.67 3.36 -41.62
CA SER A 248 9.00 3.18 -42.22
C SER A 248 10.15 3.85 -41.45
N LEU A 249 9.85 4.63 -40.40
CA LEU A 249 10.86 5.26 -39.58
C LEU A 249 11.56 4.21 -38.69
N ARG A 250 12.90 4.31 -38.60
CA ARG A 250 13.77 3.28 -38.01
C ARG A 250 13.46 2.96 -36.53
N ASP A 251 12.99 3.95 -35.78
CA ASP A 251 12.81 3.86 -34.34
C ASP A 251 11.34 3.63 -33.93
N ILE A 252 10.41 3.53 -34.89
CA ILE A 252 9.01 3.25 -34.63
C ILE A 252 8.74 1.74 -34.72
N GLU A 253 8.18 1.19 -33.64
CA GLU A 253 7.79 -0.22 -33.56
C GLU A 253 6.36 -0.44 -34.07
N LYS A 254 5.45 0.50 -33.73
CA LYS A 254 4.04 0.40 -34.08
C LYS A 254 3.43 1.80 -34.25
N VAL A 255 2.58 1.93 -35.26
CA VAL A 255 1.75 3.11 -35.51
C VAL A 255 0.29 2.71 -35.35
N ALA A 256 -0.49 3.50 -34.63
CA ALA A 256 -1.93 3.33 -34.52
C ALA A 256 -2.61 4.67 -34.80
N GLN A 257 -3.53 4.71 -35.78
CA GLN A 257 -4.29 5.91 -36.11
C GLN A 257 -5.62 5.96 -35.37
N PHE A 258 -5.95 7.12 -34.80
CA PHE A 258 -7.22 7.42 -34.14
C PHE A 258 -7.74 8.78 -34.63
N GLY A 259 -8.58 8.75 -35.66
CA GLY A 259 -9.07 9.97 -36.31
C GLY A 259 -7.94 10.74 -37.01
N ASP A 260 -7.70 11.98 -36.57
CA ASP A 260 -6.62 12.86 -37.01
C ASP A 260 -5.31 12.72 -36.26
N LYS A 261 -5.28 11.83 -35.27
CA LYS A 261 -4.12 11.58 -34.40
C LYS A 261 -3.48 10.23 -34.66
N PHE A 262 -2.17 10.18 -34.51
CA PHE A 262 -1.35 8.96 -34.57
C PHE A 262 -0.68 8.72 -33.24
N LYS A 263 -0.76 7.49 -32.71
CA LYS A 263 0.06 7.01 -31.60
C LYS A 263 1.25 6.24 -32.14
N LEU A 264 2.42 6.79 -31.90
CA LEU A 264 3.71 6.22 -32.32
C LEU A 264 4.34 5.49 -31.13
N HIS A 265 4.55 4.20 -31.25
CA HIS A 265 5.29 3.39 -30.28
C HIS A 265 6.74 3.31 -30.73
N PHE A 266 7.66 3.78 -29.91
CA PHE A 266 9.09 3.76 -30.22
C PHE A 266 9.75 2.52 -29.64
N LYS A 267 10.74 1.96 -30.39
CA LYS A 267 11.66 0.98 -29.85
C LYS A 267 12.49 1.64 -28.76
N GLY A 268 12.58 1.01 -27.58
CA GLY A 268 13.33 1.59 -26.48
C GLY A 268 14.77 1.93 -26.91
N PHE A 269 15.21 3.14 -26.57
CA PHE A 269 16.61 3.53 -26.72
C PHE A 269 17.46 2.60 -25.84
N SER A 270 18.28 1.75 -26.44
CA SER A 270 19.46 1.22 -25.76
C SER A 270 20.46 2.35 -25.72
N GLU A 271 20.77 2.88 -24.53
CA GLU A 271 21.93 3.74 -24.36
C GLU A 271 23.16 3.00 -24.89
N VAL A 272 23.86 3.63 -25.84
CA VAL A 272 25.16 3.20 -26.37
C VAL A 272 26.23 3.63 -25.38
#